data_f39c25f0721a092b9bf7f8a2ade90d5a
#
_entry.id   f39c25f0721a092b9bf7f8a2ade90d5a
#
_cell.length_a   1.000
_cell.length_b   1.000
_cell.length_c   1.000
_cell.angle_alpha   90.00
_cell.angle_beta   90.00
_cell.angle_gamma   90.00
#
_symmetry.space_group_name_H-M   'P 1'
#
loop_
_entity.id
_entity.type
_entity.pdbx_description
1 polymer ?
#
loop_
_entity_poly.entity_id
_entity_poly.type
_entity_poly.pdbx_seq_one_letter_code
_entity_poly.pdbx_strand_id
1 'polypeptide(L)' 'MDIKLHDKVRLKTGETASIVEIYEPGVAYEADIDRLDGSIETDTIKQEDILIALTESAA' A
#
# COMPACT_ATOMS: atom_id res chain seq x y z
N MET A 1 -11.35 -6.14 0.61
CA MET A 1 -9.95 -6.10 1.09
C MET A 1 -9.88 -5.10 2.23
N ASP A 2 -9.40 -5.52 3.37
CA ASP A 2 -9.39 -4.70 4.58
C ASP A 2 -7.97 -4.22 4.87
N ILE A 3 -7.63 -3.05 4.39
CA ILE A 3 -6.30 -2.48 4.51
C ILE A 3 -6.16 -1.77 5.84
N LYS A 4 -5.08 -2.06 6.56
CA LYS A 4 -4.82 -1.47 7.86
C LYS A 4 -3.52 -0.71 7.84
N LEU A 5 -3.35 0.16 8.84
CA LEU A 5 -2.12 0.92 9.00
C LEU A 5 -0.94 -0.04 9.10
N HIS A 6 0.13 0.30 8.40
CA HIS A 6 1.37 -0.48 8.32
C HIS A 6 1.28 -1.77 7.51
N ASP A 7 0.15 -2.04 6.89
CA ASP A 7 0.05 -3.19 5.98
C ASP A 7 0.96 -2.98 4.79
N LYS A 8 1.50 -4.08 4.29
CA LYS A 8 2.24 -4.08 3.04
C LYS A 8 1.32 -4.58 1.94
N VAL A 9 1.33 -3.88 0.82
CA VAL A 9 0.46 -4.21 -0.31
C VAL A 9 1.28 -4.28 -1.59
N ARG A 10 0.75 -4.99 -2.59
CA ARG A 10 1.29 -4.95 -3.95
C ARG A 10 0.35 -4.12 -4.79
N LEU A 11 0.92 -3.17 -5.52
CA LEU A 11 0.15 -2.32 -6.41
C LEU A 11 -0.02 -3.00 -7.78
N LYS A 12 -0.99 -2.54 -8.53
CA LYS A 12 -1.24 -3.08 -9.87
C LYS A 12 -0.08 -2.82 -10.81
N THR A 13 0.79 -1.87 -10.48
CA THR A 13 2.02 -1.61 -11.24
C THR A 13 3.07 -2.69 -11.04
N GLY A 14 2.91 -3.53 -10.00
CA GLY A 14 3.91 -4.52 -9.62
C GLY A 14 4.79 -4.07 -8.47
N GLU A 15 4.73 -2.80 -8.10
CA GLU A 15 5.49 -2.27 -6.98
C GLU A 15 4.85 -2.68 -5.66
N THR A 16 5.62 -2.67 -4.58
CA THR A 16 5.08 -2.88 -3.24
C THR A 16 5.05 -1.56 -2.50
N ALA A 17 4.19 -1.46 -1.51
CA ALA A 17 4.05 -0.25 -0.73
C ALA A 17 3.66 -0.59 0.70
N SER A 18 4.04 0.29 1.63
CA SER A 18 3.66 0.16 3.04
C SER A 18 2.70 1.28 3.38
N ILE A 19 1.58 0.96 3.97
CA ILE A 19 0.55 1.95 4.31
C ILE A 19 1.01 2.72 5.54
N VAL A 20 1.14 4.04 5.41
CA VAL A 20 1.59 4.89 6.51
C VAL A 20 0.48 5.79 7.04
N GLU A 21 -0.59 5.97 6.28
CA GLU A 21 -1.73 6.76 6.72
C GLU A 21 -2.98 6.27 5.98
N ILE A 22 -4.11 6.28 6.66
CA ILE A 22 -5.40 5.93 6.04
C ILE A 22 -6.22 7.21 6.00
N TYR A 23 -6.42 7.76 4.80
CA TYR A 23 -7.24 8.96 4.64
C TYR A 23 -8.71 8.63 4.71
N GLU A 24 -9.11 7.59 3.97
CA GLU A 24 -10.49 7.12 4.02
C GLU A 24 -10.46 5.60 3.80
N PRO A 25 -10.90 4.82 4.80
CA PRO A 25 -10.86 3.37 4.69
C PRO A 25 -11.59 2.87 3.44
N GLY A 26 -10.92 2.00 2.70
CA GLY A 26 -11.48 1.44 1.48
C GLY A 26 -11.40 2.36 0.28
N VAL A 27 -10.86 3.57 0.42
CA VAL A 27 -10.83 4.55 -0.65
C VAL A 27 -9.43 5.07 -0.95
N ALA A 28 -8.76 5.66 0.06
CA ALA A 28 -7.48 6.34 -0.20
C ALA A 28 -6.53 6.21 0.99
N TYR A 29 -5.25 6.09 0.65
CA TYR A 29 -4.19 5.89 1.63
C TYR A 29 -2.96 6.68 1.25
N GLU A 30 -2.09 6.95 2.23
CA GLU A 30 -0.74 7.39 1.96
C GLU A 30 0.18 6.20 2.17
N ALA A 31 1.12 6.01 1.26
CA ALA A 31 1.97 4.83 1.30
C ALA A 31 3.41 5.17 0.91
N ASP A 32 4.34 4.45 1.53
CA ASP A 32 5.73 4.46 1.11
C ASP A 32 5.88 3.39 0.04
N ILE A 33 6.12 3.81 -1.19
CA ILE A 33 6.15 2.91 -2.34
C ILE A 33 7.60 2.55 -2.65
N ASP A 34 7.87 1.25 -2.73
CA ASP A 34 9.18 0.74 -3.14
C ASP A 34 9.22 0.76 -4.66
N ARG A 35 9.90 1.75 -5.22
CA ARG A 35 10.00 1.89 -6.66
C ARG A 35 10.92 0.82 -7.24
N LEU A 36 10.72 0.51 -8.50
CA LEU A 36 11.49 -0.54 -9.17
C LEU A 36 12.98 -0.20 -9.30
N ASP A 37 13.32 1.08 -9.22
CA ASP A 37 14.73 1.52 -9.27
C ASP A 37 15.42 1.46 -7.91
N GLY A 38 14.72 0.97 -6.88
CA GLY A 38 15.26 0.85 -5.53
C GLY A 38 14.99 2.03 -4.63
N SER A 39 14.38 3.09 -5.13
CA SER A 39 14.04 4.25 -4.31
C SER A 39 12.72 4.00 -3.57
N ILE A 40 12.50 4.78 -2.51
CA ILE A 40 11.25 4.76 -1.77
C ILE A 40 10.61 6.14 -1.89
N GLU A 41 9.36 6.17 -2.30
CA GLU A 41 8.65 7.42 -2.50
C GLU A 41 7.31 7.37 -1.78
N THR A 42 7.03 8.41 -0.98
CA THR A 42 5.75 8.52 -0.29
C THR A 42 4.75 9.22 -1.19
N ASP A 43 3.61 8.58 -1.42
CA ASP A 43 2.60 9.12 -2.31
C ASP A 43 1.21 8.64 -1.88
N THR A 44 0.20 9.32 -2.38
CA THR A 44 -1.19 8.92 -2.16
C THR A 44 -1.55 7.83 -3.16
N ILE A 45 -2.16 6.76 -2.66
CA ILE A 45 -2.67 5.70 -3.51
C ILE A 45 -4.15 5.49 -3.22
N LYS A 46 -4.87 4.95 -4.19
CA LYS A 46 -6.29 4.64 -4.02
C LYS A 46 -6.48 3.16 -3.85
N GLN A 47 -7.60 2.77 -3.25
CA GLN A 47 -7.94 1.37 -3.09
C GLN A 47 -7.85 0.64 -4.43
N GLU A 48 -8.29 1.28 -5.51
CA GLU A 48 -8.28 0.67 -6.84
C GLU A 48 -6.87 0.43 -7.39
N ASP A 49 -5.84 1.06 -6.80
CA ASP A 49 -4.46 0.86 -7.22
C ASP A 49 -3.85 -0.37 -6.57
N ILE A 50 -4.49 -0.92 -5.55
CA ILE A 50 -3.97 -2.05 -4.78
C ILE A 50 -4.44 -3.35 -5.42
N LEU A 51 -3.47 -4.20 -5.76
CA LEU A 51 -3.78 -5.51 -6.31
C LEU A 51 -4.13 -6.49 -5.20
N ILE A 52 -3.30 -6.54 -4.16
CA ILE A 52 -3.50 -7.48 -3.06
C ILE A 52 -2.75 -7.01 -1.81
N ALA A 53 -3.28 -7.33 -0.66
CA ALA A 53 -2.57 -7.12 0.61
C ALA A 53 -1.59 -8.26 0.81
N LEU A 54 -0.33 -7.92 1.10
CA LEU A 54 0.74 -8.89 1.29
C LEU A 54 0.99 -9.19 2.75
N THR A 55 0.58 -8.28 3.65
CA THR A 55 0.79 -8.46 5.07
C THR A 55 -0.08 -9.59 5.55
N GLU A 56 0.54 -10.62 6.07
CA GLU A 56 -0.19 -11.64 6.76
C GLU A 56 -0.27 -11.20 8.20
N SER A 57 -1.48 -11.23 8.74
CA SER A 57 -1.60 -11.02 10.15
C SER A 57 -0.70 -12.06 10.78
N ALA A 58 0.29 -11.60 11.52
CA ALA A 58 1.18 -12.48 12.22
C ALA A 58 0.31 -13.29 13.16
N ALA A 59 0.03 -14.44 12.73
CA ALA A 59 -0.71 -15.34 13.58
C ALA A 59 0.20 -15.76 14.68
#